data_e22c8c828ae63ca8523f30183ccf8fbc
#
_entry.id   e22c8c828ae63ca8523f30183ccf8fbc
#
_cell.length_a   1.000
_cell.length_b   1.000
_cell.length_c   1.000
_cell.angle_alpha   90.00
_cell.angle_beta   90.00
_cell.angle_gamma   90.00
#
_symmetry.space_group_name_H-M   'P 1'
#
loop_
_entity.id
_entity.type
_entity.pdbx_description
1 polymer ?
#
loop_
_entity_poly.entity_id
_entity_poly.type
_entity_poly.pdbx_seq_one_letter_code
_entity_poly.pdbx_strand_id
1 'polypeptide(L)'
;MSFTHIDIDYPTLSRETIDGVRYYDTPKGEKLVSITSVISHYNREIFRAWRARVGNDEANKVTKQATSRGTDMHTCSEYYLKNLDVPNVQPLAEMLFKQAKPTLNNIDNIHAQEQALFSYELGIAGSVDCIAEYDGELAVIDFKTCLLYTSPSPRD
;
A
#
# COMPACT_ATOMS: atom_id res chain seq x y z
N MET A 1 10.46 10.27 -19.14
CA MET A 1 10.11 11.15 -18.00
C MET A 1 10.93 10.68 -16.81
N SER A 2 11.44 11.60 -16.04
CA SER A 2 12.27 11.31 -14.87
C SER A 2 11.70 12.07 -13.67
N PHE A 3 11.56 11.39 -12.54
CA PHE A 3 11.04 11.96 -11.29
C PHE A 3 12.18 12.46 -10.43
N THR A 4 11.98 13.59 -9.76
CA THR A 4 12.93 14.15 -8.78
C THR A 4 12.69 13.53 -7.43
N HIS A 5 13.76 13.13 -6.75
CA HIS A 5 13.71 12.58 -5.40
C HIS A 5 14.35 13.57 -4.42
N ILE A 6 13.66 13.77 -3.30
CA ILE A 6 14.15 14.59 -2.17
C ILE A 6 14.78 13.64 -1.16
N ASP A 7 16.03 13.86 -0.84
CA ASP A 7 16.76 13.03 0.14
C ASP A 7 16.32 13.39 1.56
N ILE A 8 15.64 12.46 2.22
CA ILE A 8 15.19 12.59 3.60
C ILE A 8 15.64 11.34 4.35
N ASP A 9 16.29 11.55 5.49
CA ASP A 9 16.73 10.47 6.36
C ASP A 9 15.57 10.02 7.26
N TYR A 10 15.01 8.85 6.93
CA TYR A 10 13.96 8.21 7.73
C TYR A 10 14.56 7.11 8.60
N PRO A 11 14.14 6.97 9.86
CA PRO A 11 14.56 5.84 10.68
C PRO A 11 14.06 4.51 10.08
N THR A 12 14.95 3.52 10.07
CA THR A 12 14.60 2.16 9.64
C THR A 12 13.86 1.46 10.78
N LEU A 13 12.66 0.97 10.50
CA LEU A 13 11.86 0.19 11.45
C LEU A 13 11.91 -1.28 11.07
N SER A 14 12.20 -2.14 12.04
CA SER A 14 11.95 -3.57 11.89
C SER A 14 10.47 -3.88 12.19
N ARG A 15 9.96 -4.96 11.62
CA ARG A 15 8.59 -5.40 11.85
C ARG A 15 8.55 -6.88 12.15
N GLU A 16 7.64 -7.26 13.05
CA GLU A 16 7.37 -8.65 13.38
C GLU A 16 5.86 -8.90 13.49
N THR A 17 5.47 -10.16 13.37
CA THR A 17 4.07 -10.56 13.56
C THR A 17 4.00 -11.48 14.78
N ILE A 18 3.22 -11.09 15.78
CA ILE A 18 2.99 -11.84 17.00
C ILE A 18 1.50 -12.15 17.08
N ASP A 19 1.13 -13.44 17.14
CA ASP A 19 -0.27 -13.89 17.20
C ASP A 19 -1.17 -13.28 16.11
N GLY A 20 -0.64 -13.15 14.89
CA GLY A 20 -1.37 -12.58 13.75
C GLY A 20 -1.46 -11.07 13.73
N VAL A 21 -0.89 -10.38 14.70
CA VAL A 21 -0.83 -8.92 14.78
C VAL A 21 0.57 -8.44 14.41
N ARG A 22 0.65 -7.52 13.46
CA ARG A 22 1.92 -6.92 13.04
C ARG A 22 2.28 -5.74 13.93
N TYR A 23 3.55 -5.71 14.35
CA TYR A 23 4.16 -4.63 15.12
C TYR A 23 5.40 -4.08 14.43
N TYR A 24 5.72 -2.84 14.70
CA TYR A 24 6.95 -2.17 14.29
C TYR A 24 7.76 -1.78 15.52
N ASP A 25 9.07 -2.04 15.48
CA ASP A 25 10.01 -1.58 16.50
C ASP A 25 10.46 -0.16 16.15
N THR A 26 10.25 0.76 17.08
CA THR A 26 10.60 2.17 16.90
C THR A 26 11.98 2.49 17.47
N PRO A 27 12.59 3.64 17.10
CA PRO A 27 13.90 4.04 17.61
C PRO A 27 14.00 4.15 19.14
N LYS A 28 12.89 4.41 19.82
CA LYS A 28 12.84 4.43 21.29
C LYS A 28 12.69 3.04 21.93
N GLY A 29 12.63 1.98 21.13
CA GLY A 29 12.43 0.61 21.61
C GLY A 29 10.98 0.22 21.90
N GLU A 30 10.02 1.10 21.64
CA GLU A 30 8.60 0.78 21.74
C GLU A 30 8.12 0.01 20.54
N LYS A 31 7.28 -1.00 20.77
CA LYS A 31 6.57 -1.72 19.71
C LYS A 31 5.23 -1.04 19.46
N LEU A 32 5.02 -0.57 18.24
CA LEU A 32 3.76 0.04 17.82
C LEU A 32 3.00 -0.91 16.90
N VAL A 33 1.69 -1.01 17.12
CA VAL A 33 0.82 -1.85 16.29
C VAL A 33 0.70 -1.28 14.88
N SER A 34 0.70 -2.16 13.89
CA SER A 34 0.46 -1.77 12.50
C SER A 34 -0.96 -1.28 12.29
N ILE A 35 -1.12 -0.14 11.62
CA ILE A 35 -2.43 0.38 11.20
C ILE A 35 -3.23 -0.64 10.38
N THR A 36 -2.56 -1.43 9.54
CA THR A 36 -3.19 -2.52 8.79
C THR A 36 -3.80 -3.58 9.70
N SER A 37 -3.15 -3.93 10.80
CA SER A 37 -3.70 -4.87 11.79
C SER A 37 -4.92 -4.31 12.50
N VAL A 38 -4.90 -3.01 12.81
CA VAL A 38 -6.06 -2.31 13.41
C VAL A 38 -7.25 -2.35 12.43
N ILE A 39 -7.05 -1.94 11.19
CA ILE A 39 -8.10 -1.95 10.15
C ILE A 39 -8.63 -3.37 9.91
N SER A 40 -7.74 -4.36 9.83
CA SER A 40 -8.13 -5.76 9.65
C SER A 40 -8.97 -6.29 10.82
N HIS A 41 -8.71 -5.83 12.02
CA HIS A 41 -9.52 -6.19 13.18
C HIS A 41 -10.97 -5.70 13.03
N TYR A 42 -11.16 -4.44 12.65
CA TYR A 42 -12.49 -3.87 12.43
C TYR A 42 -13.24 -4.51 11.24
N ASN A 43 -12.53 -4.89 10.20
CA ASN A 43 -13.13 -5.46 8.99
C ASN A 43 -13.32 -6.99 9.07
N ARG A 44 -12.92 -7.63 10.17
CA ARG A 44 -12.91 -9.09 10.32
C ARG A 44 -14.28 -9.72 10.09
N GLU A 45 -15.34 -9.15 10.68
CA GLU A 45 -16.70 -9.69 10.57
C GLU A 45 -17.25 -9.53 9.16
N ILE A 46 -16.98 -8.41 8.50
CA ILE A 46 -17.40 -8.17 7.11
C ILE A 46 -16.75 -9.20 6.19
N PHE A 47 -15.44 -9.42 6.37
CA PHE A 47 -14.69 -10.38 5.59
C PHE A 47 -15.15 -11.83 5.84
N ARG A 48 -15.42 -12.17 7.09
CA ARG A 48 -15.97 -13.48 7.47
C ARG A 48 -17.34 -13.72 6.84
N ALA A 49 -18.25 -12.74 6.89
CA ALA A 49 -19.56 -12.82 6.27
C ALA A 49 -19.49 -12.99 4.75
N TRP A 50 -18.58 -12.25 4.09
CA TRP A 50 -18.33 -12.41 2.66
C TRP A 50 -17.81 -13.80 2.32
N ARG A 51 -16.84 -14.34 3.07
CA ARG A 51 -16.32 -15.71 2.86
C ARG A 51 -17.39 -16.76 3.04
N ALA A 52 -18.27 -16.61 4.03
CA ALA A 52 -19.39 -17.53 4.26
C ALA A 52 -20.38 -17.53 3.08
N ARG A 53 -20.60 -16.37 2.47
CA ARG A 53 -21.50 -16.21 1.31
C ARG A 53 -20.94 -16.82 0.03
N VAL A 54 -19.67 -16.62 -0.28
CA VAL A 54 -19.06 -17.06 -1.55
C VAL A 54 -18.43 -18.44 -1.47
N GLY A 55 -18.18 -18.95 -0.28
CA GLY A 55 -17.46 -20.21 -0.03
C GLY A 55 -15.94 -20.01 0.08
N ASN A 56 -15.28 -20.89 0.84
CA ASN A 56 -13.86 -20.76 1.13
C ASN A 56 -12.97 -20.88 -0.11
N ASP A 57 -13.26 -21.81 -1.03
CA ASP A 57 -12.43 -22.03 -2.22
C ASP A 57 -12.48 -20.82 -3.16
N GLU A 58 -13.67 -20.29 -3.44
CA GLU A 58 -13.83 -19.10 -4.26
C GLU A 58 -13.25 -17.86 -3.57
N ALA A 59 -13.45 -17.70 -2.26
CA ALA A 59 -12.86 -16.62 -1.49
C ALA A 59 -11.33 -16.66 -1.52
N ASN A 60 -10.72 -17.83 -1.39
CA ASN A 60 -9.27 -17.99 -1.49
C ASN A 60 -8.74 -17.64 -2.88
N LYS A 61 -9.44 -18.07 -3.93
CA LYS A 61 -9.08 -17.76 -5.32
C LYS A 61 -9.13 -16.25 -5.58
N VAL A 62 -10.23 -15.60 -5.23
CA VAL A 62 -10.41 -14.15 -5.40
C VAL A 62 -9.37 -13.39 -4.61
N THR A 63 -9.14 -13.74 -3.34
CA THR A 63 -8.13 -13.09 -2.49
C THR A 63 -6.74 -13.23 -3.08
N LYS A 64 -6.35 -14.43 -3.52
CA LYS A 64 -5.04 -14.68 -4.13
C LYS A 64 -4.83 -13.84 -5.39
N GLN A 65 -5.82 -13.81 -6.28
CA GLN A 65 -5.76 -13.03 -7.51
C GLN A 65 -5.66 -11.52 -7.22
N ALA A 66 -6.46 -11.01 -6.29
CA ALA A 66 -6.44 -9.61 -5.89
C ALA A 66 -5.10 -9.21 -5.26
N THR A 67 -4.56 -10.05 -4.37
CA THR A 67 -3.27 -9.80 -3.71
C THR A 67 -2.13 -9.81 -4.73
N SER A 68 -2.07 -10.79 -5.62
CA SER A 68 -1.03 -10.88 -6.65
C SER A 68 -1.07 -9.67 -7.59
N ARG A 69 -2.25 -9.32 -8.08
CA ARG A 69 -2.45 -8.15 -8.94
C ARG A 69 -2.07 -6.85 -8.23
N GLY A 70 -2.45 -6.70 -6.96
CA GLY A 70 -2.10 -5.56 -6.14
C GLY A 70 -0.58 -5.42 -5.96
N THR A 71 0.09 -6.51 -5.60
CA THR A 71 1.55 -6.56 -5.44
C THR A 71 2.27 -6.17 -6.73
N ASP A 72 1.88 -6.73 -7.85
CA ASP A 72 2.48 -6.43 -9.15
C ASP A 72 2.29 -4.96 -9.54
N MET A 73 1.10 -4.40 -9.33
CA MET A 73 0.81 -2.99 -9.61
C MET A 73 1.63 -2.04 -8.73
N HIS A 74 1.74 -2.33 -7.43
CA HIS A 74 2.58 -1.56 -6.50
C HIS A 74 4.05 -1.61 -6.93
N THR A 75 4.56 -2.79 -7.28
CA THR A 75 5.94 -2.95 -7.75
C THR A 75 6.20 -2.15 -9.02
N CYS A 76 5.30 -2.20 -10.01
CA CYS A 76 5.43 -1.42 -11.23
C CYS A 76 5.46 0.09 -10.94
N SER A 77 4.55 0.57 -10.09
CA SER A 77 4.47 1.98 -9.71
C SER A 77 5.72 2.44 -8.95
N GLU A 78 6.19 1.62 -8.01
CA GLU A 78 7.41 1.88 -7.25
C GLU A 78 8.63 2.03 -8.15
N TYR A 79 8.87 1.05 -9.04
CA TYR A 79 10.02 1.07 -9.95
C TYR A 79 9.95 2.25 -10.92
N TYR A 80 8.77 2.51 -11.47
CA TYR A 80 8.55 3.64 -12.37
C TYR A 80 8.90 4.98 -11.70
N LEU A 81 8.39 5.21 -10.49
CA LEU A 81 8.66 6.43 -9.72
C LEU A 81 10.12 6.52 -9.23
N LYS A 82 10.81 5.40 -9.08
CA LYS A 82 12.27 5.35 -8.80
C LYS A 82 13.14 5.55 -10.03
N ASN A 83 12.57 5.80 -11.20
CA ASN A 83 13.28 5.90 -12.46
C ASN A 83 14.03 4.61 -12.84
N LEU A 84 13.51 3.46 -12.41
CA LEU A 84 14.03 2.14 -12.72
C LEU A 84 13.21 1.46 -13.82
N ASP A 85 13.79 0.45 -14.44
CA ASP A 85 13.07 -0.37 -15.41
C ASP A 85 11.91 -1.11 -14.74
N VAL A 86 10.70 -0.92 -15.27
CA VAL A 86 9.50 -1.57 -14.74
C VAL A 86 9.56 -3.07 -15.04
N PRO A 87 9.41 -3.92 -14.03
CA PRO A 87 9.49 -5.37 -14.21
C PRO A 87 8.33 -5.92 -15.05
N ASN A 88 8.56 -7.06 -15.69
CA ASN A 88 7.49 -7.80 -16.34
C ASN A 88 6.57 -8.43 -15.30
N VAL A 89 5.28 -8.17 -15.45
CA VAL A 89 4.23 -8.67 -14.56
C VAL A 89 3.12 -9.33 -15.36
N GLN A 90 2.14 -9.92 -14.68
CA GLN A 90 1.00 -10.53 -15.35
C GLN A 90 0.21 -9.48 -16.18
N PRO A 91 -0.41 -9.88 -17.29
CA PRO A 91 -1.00 -8.96 -18.28
C PRO A 91 -2.02 -7.97 -17.71
N LEU A 92 -2.85 -8.39 -16.76
CA LEU A 92 -3.83 -7.52 -16.12
C LEU A 92 -3.16 -6.41 -15.29
N ALA A 93 -2.12 -6.76 -14.53
CA ALA A 93 -1.36 -5.78 -13.74
C ALA A 93 -0.62 -4.79 -14.65
N GLU A 94 -0.05 -5.26 -15.75
CA GLU A 94 0.59 -4.41 -16.76
C GLU A 94 -0.41 -3.42 -17.39
N MET A 95 -1.60 -3.90 -17.73
CA MET A 95 -2.67 -3.05 -18.27
C MET A 95 -3.09 -1.97 -17.28
N LEU A 96 -3.31 -2.35 -16.01
CA LEU A 96 -3.68 -1.41 -14.94
C LEU A 96 -2.58 -0.37 -14.71
N PHE A 97 -1.32 -0.79 -14.72
CA PHE A 97 -0.18 0.12 -14.61
C PHE A 97 -0.14 1.11 -15.78
N LYS A 98 -0.32 0.64 -17.02
CA LYS A 98 -0.38 1.50 -18.20
C LYS A 98 -1.52 2.53 -18.12
N GLN A 99 -2.67 2.15 -17.57
CA GLN A 99 -3.79 3.06 -17.34
C GLN A 99 -3.49 4.08 -16.23
N ALA A 100 -2.78 3.69 -15.18
CA ALA A 100 -2.41 4.57 -14.08
C ALA A 100 -1.26 5.54 -14.42
N LYS A 101 -0.43 5.19 -15.40
CA LYS A 101 0.79 5.94 -15.75
C LYS A 101 0.57 7.44 -16.00
N PRO A 102 -0.48 7.89 -16.72
CA PRO A 102 -0.75 9.33 -16.87
C PRO A 102 -1.00 10.03 -15.52
N THR A 103 -1.67 9.37 -14.58
CA THR A 103 -1.90 9.89 -13.23
C THR A 103 -0.60 9.92 -12.41
N LEU A 104 0.24 8.87 -12.53
CA LEU A 104 1.56 8.84 -11.89
C LEU A 104 2.49 9.95 -12.38
N ASN A 105 2.32 10.41 -13.60
CA ASN A 105 3.12 11.50 -14.18
C ASN A 105 2.85 12.87 -13.53
N ASN A 106 1.80 13.01 -12.74
CA ASN A 106 1.53 14.22 -11.93
C ASN A 106 2.29 14.22 -10.61
N ILE A 107 3.02 13.15 -10.30
CA ILE A 107 3.87 13.00 -9.11
C ILE A 107 5.26 13.54 -9.43
N ASP A 108 5.82 14.33 -8.52
CA ASP A 108 7.24 14.73 -8.55
C ASP A 108 7.72 15.06 -7.13
N ASN A 109 8.98 15.46 -6.99
CA ASN A 109 9.60 15.78 -5.69
C ASN A 109 9.26 14.71 -4.63
N ILE A 110 9.66 13.47 -4.92
CA ILE A 110 9.33 12.30 -4.11
C ILE A 110 10.16 12.31 -2.84
N HIS A 111 9.48 12.35 -1.69
CA HIS A 111 10.08 12.38 -0.36
C HIS A 111 10.28 10.97 0.22
N ALA A 112 9.37 10.04 -0.08
CA ALA A 112 9.45 8.67 0.40
C ALA A 112 8.67 7.72 -0.51
N GLN A 113 9.14 6.47 -0.59
CA GLN A 113 8.44 5.37 -1.24
C GLN A 113 8.60 4.11 -0.38
N GLU A 114 7.50 3.35 -0.20
CA GLU A 114 7.48 2.13 0.60
C GLU A 114 8.15 2.33 1.98
N GLN A 115 7.87 3.48 2.60
CA GLN A 115 8.52 3.92 3.81
C GLN A 115 7.69 3.59 5.04
N ALA A 116 8.31 2.98 6.06
CA ALA A 116 7.70 2.81 7.35
C ALA A 116 7.69 4.14 8.12
N LEU A 117 6.52 4.49 8.63
CA LEU A 117 6.27 5.68 9.44
C LEU A 117 5.61 5.27 10.76
N PHE A 118 5.70 6.12 11.77
CA PHE A 118 5.10 5.86 13.08
C PHE A 118 4.68 7.14 13.79
N SER A 119 3.78 6.99 14.75
CA SER A 119 3.36 8.05 15.65
C SER A 119 3.29 7.52 17.07
N TYR A 120 4.11 8.07 17.96
CA TYR A 120 4.03 7.76 19.40
C TYR A 120 2.73 8.27 20.01
N GLU A 121 2.24 9.42 19.58
CA GLU A 121 0.99 10.01 20.07
C GLU A 121 -0.21 9.12 19.76
N LEU A 122 -0.29 8.59 18.54
CA LEU A 122 -1.37 7.70 18.12
C LEU A 122 -1.13 6.23 18.50
N GLY A 123 0.09 5.86 18.89
CA GLY A 123 0.46 4.50 19.23
C GLY A 123 0.44 3.52 18.06
N ILE A 124 0.63 4.00 16.84
CA ILE A 124 0.55 3.20 15.62
C ILE A 124 1.75 3.42 14.70
N ALA A 125 1.99 2.44 13.84
CA ALA A 125 2.95 2.52 12.75
C ALA A 125 2.36 1.91 11.48
N GLY A 126 2.99 2.19 10.33
CA GLY A 126 2.54 1.65 9.05
C GLY A 126 3.51 1.97 7.94
N SER A 127 3.31 1.35 6.77
CA SER A 127 4.05 1.67 5.56
C SER A 127 3.19 2.54 4.65
N VAL A 128 3.78 3.61 4.14
CA VAL A 128 3.16 4.47 3.13
C VAL A 128 3.70 4.08 1.75
N ASP A 129 2.84 4.06 0.74
CA ASP A 129 3.25 3.76 -0.63
C ASP A 129 4.14 4.88 -1.20
N CYS A 130 3.72 6.14 -1.06
CA CYS A 130 4.49 7.27 -1.53
C CYS A 130 4.14 8.56 -0.77
N ILE A 131 5.13 9.39 -0.52
CA ILE A 131 4.98 10.78 -0.09
C ILE A 131 5.70 11.63 -1.13
N ALA A 132 4.98 12.51 -1.79
CA ALA A 132 5.49 13.31 -2.90
C ALA A 132 4.61 14.54 -3.14
N GLU A 133 5.01 15.40 -4.06
CA GLU A 133 4.11 16.39 -4.60
C GLU A 133 3.24 15.77 -5.70
N TYR A 134 1.93 15.99 -5.62
CA TYR A 134 0.97 15.67 -6.67
C TYR A 134 0.37 16.97 -7.20
N ASP A 135 0.56 17.24 -8.48
CA ASP A 135 0.22 18.53 -9.10
C ASP A 135 0.81 19.75 -8.34
N GLY A 136 2.01 19.57 -7.74
CA GLY A 136 2.73 20.61 -7.00
C GLY A 136 2.31 20.76 -5.54
N GLU A 137 1.41 19.95 -5.02
CA GLU A 137 0.98 19.95 -3.62
C GLU A 137 1.47 18.69 -2.90
N LEU A 138 2.05 18.88 -1.71
CA LEU A 138 2.52 17.75 -0.90
C LEU A 138 1.36 16.83 -0.49
N ALA A 139 1.50 15.54 -0.81
CA ALA A 139 0.46 14.54 -0.62
C ALA A 139 1.01 13.22 -0.08
N VAL A 140 0.16 12.50 0.62
CA VAL A 140 0.32 11.06 0.90
C VAL A 140 -0.46 10.32 -0.18
N ILE A 141 0.23 9.45 -0.92
CA ILE A 141 -0.29 8.77 -2.09
C ILE A 141 -0.34 7.27 -1.79
N ASP A 142 -1.48 6.67 -2.08
CA ASP A 142 -1.74 5.24 -1.87
C ASP A 142 -2.22 4.63 -3.19
N PHE A 143 -1.63 3.50 -3.60
CA PHE A 143 -1.97 2.83 -4.84
C PHE A 143 -3.00 1.74 -4.61
N LYS A 144 -4.13 1.79 -5.30
CA LYS A 144 -5.21 0.80 -5.21
C LYS A 144 -5.54 0.19 -6.56
N THR A 145 -5.73 -1.11 -6.56
CA THR A 145 -6.16 -1.87 -7.75
C THR A 145 -7.63 -2.27 -7.68
N CYS A 146 -8.44 -1.58 -6.87
CA CYS A 146 -9.88 -1.82 -6.79
C CYS A 146 -10.56 -1.53 -8.13
N LEU A 147 -11.34 -2.48 -8.61
CA LEU A 147 -12.39 -2.19 -9.59
C LEU A 147 -13.46 -1.37 -8.85
N LEU A 148 -13.70 -0.15 -9.32
CA LEU A 148 -14.59 0.83 -8.71
C LEU A 148 -16.06 0.37 -8.52
N TYR A 149 -16.39 -0.86 -8.93
CA TYR A 149 -17.74 -1.40 -8.92
C TYR A 149 -18.09 -2.27 -7.71
N THR A 150 -17.18 -2.53 -6.76
CA THR A 150 -17.42 -3.57 -5.77
C THR A 150 -17.24 -3.19 -4.32
N SER A 151 -16.80 -1.98 -4.01
CA SER A 151 -16.73 -1.53 -2.60
C SER A 151 -16.83 -0.01 -2.53
N PRO A 152 -17.86 0.53 -1.86
CA PRO A 152 -17.79 1.92 -1.44
C PRO A 152 -16.55 2.08 -0.56
N SER A 153 -15.77 3.12 -0.82
CA SER A 153 -14.65 3.49 0.04
C SER A 153 -15.17 3.71 1.46
N PRO A 154 -14.47 3.26 2.50
CA PRO A 154 -14.85 3.58 3.87
C PRO A 154 -14.84 5.08 4.19
N ARG A 155 -14.53 5.91 3.22
CA ARG A 155 -14.44 7.38 3.34
C ARG A 155 -15.58 8.13 2.66
N ASP A 156 -16.52 7.42 2.06
CA ASP A 156 -17.73 8.02 1.48
C ASP A 156 -18.90 7.96 2.45
#